data_28c018c267b1f1cc68ecfdc73c60d8fe
#
_entry.id   28c018c267b1f1cc68ecfdc73c60d8fe
#
_cell.length_a   1.000
_cell.length_b   1.000
_cell.length_c   1.000
_cell.angle_alpha   90.00
_cell.angle_beta   90.00
_cell.angle_gamma   90.00
#
_symmetry.space_group_name_H-M   'P 1'
#
loop_
_entity.id
_entity.type
_entity.pdbx_description
1 polymer ?
#
loop_
_entity_poly.entity_id
_entity_poly.type
_entity_poly.pdbx_seq_one_letter_code
_entity_poly.pdbx_strand_id
1 'polypeptide(L)'
;MDFEPRYTPEQEEFRKEVRDWLKDNMPSDIVQPADPIDLTEEQYQKRRDLGRSLGSKGWLWPTADPQYGGGGLSLDHAVVIEEEMDSYGMTVPPYYDSGGRLGGASIMVWGTEEQKQQFLPPILKGEVRTWQLL
;
A
#
# COMPACT_ATOMS: atom_id res chain seq x y z
N MET A 1 29.68 8.64 13.16
CA MET A 1 28.92 9.10 11.98
C MET A 1 27.46 9.05 12.37
N ASP A 2 26.81 10.19 12.32
CA ASP A 2 25.41 10.30 12.72
C ASP A 2 24.55 10.08 11.47
N PHE A 3 23.75 9.03 11.49
CA PHE A 3 22.85 8.66 10.40
C PHE A 3 21.38 9.02 10.72
N GLU A 4 21.17 10.09 11.49
CA GLU A 4 19.80 10.55 11.72
C GLU A 4 19.12 10.88 10.40
N PRO A 5 17.99 10.22 10.08
CA PRO A 5 17.22 10.57 8.90
C PRO A 5 16.69 12.01 9.04
N ARG A 6 16.83 12.76 7.95
CA ARG A 6 16.31 14.13 7.90
C ARG A 6 15.18 14.19 6.89
N TYR A 7 14.07 14.71 7.34
CA TYR A 7 12.87 14.87 6.52
C TYR A 7 12.66 16.34 6.15
N THR A 8 12.06 16.58 5.00
CA THR A 8 11.66 17.92 4.59
C THR A 8 10.45 18.39 5.42
N PRO A 9 10.20 19.71 5.53
CA PRO A 9 9.00 20.22 6.16
C PRO A 9 7.71 19.67 5.53
N GLU A 10 7.70 19.47 4.21
CA GLU A 10 6.59 18.86 3.48
C GLU A 10 6.35 17.40 3.89
N GLN A 11 7.43 16.62 4.04
CA GLN A 11 7.33 15.24 4.55
C GLN A 11 6.80 15.21 5.98
N GLU A 12 7.21 16.11 6.85
CA GLU A 12 6.73 16.19 8.23
C GLU A 12 5.23 16.53 8.31
N GLU A 13 4.76 17.44 7.48
CA GLU A 13 3.35 17.77 7.38
C GLU A 13 2.54 16.59 6.86
N PHE A 14 3.01 15.93 5.82
CA PHE A 14 2.39 14.73 5.27
C PHE A 14 2.39 13.57 6.27
N ARG A 15 3.46 13.40 7.03
CA ARG A 15 3.54 12.41 8.10
C ARG A 15 2.44 12.60 9.13
N LYS A 16 2.16 13.82 9.51
CA LYS A 16 1.06 14.12 10.43
C LYS A 16 -0.28 13.70 9.86
N GLU A 17 -0.54 13.99 8.58
CA GLU A 17 -1.76 13.58 7.89
C GLU A 17 -1.91 12.05 7.89
N VAL A 18 -0.86 11.33 7.49
CA VAL A 18 -0.86 9.86 7.45
C VAL A 18 -1.06 9.28 8.85
N ARG A 19 -0.36 9.80 9.83
CA ARG A 19 -0.45 9.34 11.22
C ARG A 19 -1.85 9.51 11.79
N ASP A 20 -2.45 10.67 11.58
CA ASP A 20 -3.80 10.95 12.07
C ASP A 20 -4.83 10.04 11.37
N TRP A 21 -4.71 9.87 10.06
CA TRP A 21 -5.58 8.96 9.32
C TRP A 21 -5.44 7.50 9.80
N LEU A 22 -4.23 7.02 10.04
CA LEU A 22 -4.00 5.66 10.53
C LEU A 22 -4.58 5.45 11.93
N LYS A 23 -4.52 6.44 12.82
CA LYS A 23 -5.17 6.36 14.13
C LYS A 23 -6.68 6.13 14.02
N ASP A 24 -7.31 6.76 13.04
CA ASP A 24 -8.75 6.68 12.85
C ASP A 24 -9.19 5.42 12.09
N ASN A 25 -8.32 4.84 11.27
CA ASN A 25 -8.67 3.78 10.33
C ASN A 25 -8.00 2.43 10.61
N MET A 26 -6.95 2.39 11.43
CA MET A 26 -6.30 1.12 11.79
C MET A 26 -7.18 0.35 12.77
N PRO A 27 -7.56 -0.91 12.46
CA PRO A 27 -8.30 -1.72 13.42
C PRO A 27 -7.51 -1.91 14.73
N SER A 28 -8.17 -1.66 15.86
CA SER A 28 -7.51 -1.75 17.19
C SER A 28 -7.10 -3.17 17.57
N ASP A 29 -7.76 -4.16 16.98
CA ASP A 29 -7.56 -5.59 17.23
C ASP A 29 -6.76 -6.30 16.13
N ILE A 30 -6.08 -5.53 15.27
CA ILE A 30 -5.21 -6.11 14.25
C ILE A 30 -4.00 -6.75 14.91
N VAL A 31 -3.70 -7.99 14.55
CA VAL A 31 -2.61 -8.76 15.15
C VAL A 31 -1.43 -8.91 14.19
N GLN A 32 -0.24 -9.06 14.76
CA GLN A 32 0.99 -9.34 14.04
C GLN A 32 1.47 -10.75 14.45
N PRO A 33 1.05 -11.81 13.74
CA PRO A 33 1.55 -13.14 14.03
C PRO A 33 3.04 -13.25 13.70
N ALA A 34 3.73 -14.14 14.41
CA ALA A 34 5.14 -14.42 14.13
C ALA A 34 5.36 -14.97 12.71
N ASP A 35 4.40 -15.74 12.21
CA ASP A 35 4.36 -16.24 10.83
C ASP A 35 3.08 -15.74 10.14
N PRO A 36 3.19 -15.12 8.97
CA PRO A 36 2.01 -14.68 8.19
C PRO A 36 1.01 -15.80 7.86
N ILE A 37 1.43 -17.06 7.87
CA ILE A 37 0.55 -18.22 7.66
C ILE A 37 -0.45 -18.40 8.80
N ASP A 38 -0.14 -17.87 9.98
CA ASP A 38 -0.98 -17.97 11.17
C ASP A 38 -2.10 -16.92 11.23
N LEU A 39 -2.24 -16.09 10.19
CA LEU A 39 -3.36 -15.16 10.08
C LEU A 39 -4.69 -15.93 9.96
N THR A 40 -5.63 -15.61 10.84
CA THR A 40 -7.00 -16.09 10.68
C THR A 40 -7.66 -15.41 9.48
N GLU A 41 -8.71 -16.02 8.93
CA GLU A 41 -9.50 -15.42 7.85
C GLU A 41 -10.03 -14.04 8.24
N GLU A 42 -10.52 -13.89 9.48
CA GLU A 42 -11.00 -12.60 9.98
C GLU A 42 -9.90 -11.53 9.98
N GLN A 43 -8.71 -11.85 10.49
CA GLN A 43 -7.57 -10.93 10.49
C GLN A 43 -7.08 -10.62 9.07
N TYR A 44 -7.11 -11.60 8.18
CA TYR A 44 -6.79 -11.39 6.77
C TYR A 44 -7.78 -10.42 6.10
N GLN A 45 -9.08 -10.57 6.34
CA GLN A 45 -10.10 -9.67 5.79
C GLN A 45 -9.94 -8.24 6.33
N LYS A 46 -9.62 -8.05 7.60
CA LYS A 46 -9.31 -6.73 8.16
C LYS A 46 -8.15 -6.05 7.43
N ARG A 47 -7.11 -6.80 7.09
CA ARG A 47 -5.99 -6.29 6.29
C ARG A 47 -6.41 -5.95 4.86
N ARG A 48 -7.26 -6.76 4.25
CA ARG A 48 -7.82 -6.48 2.93
C ARG A 48 -8.67 -5.20 2.94
N ASP A 49 -9.49 -5.00 3.96
CA ASP A 49 -10.32 -3.80 4.12
C ASP A 49 -9.44 -2.56 4.35
N LEU A 50 -8.40 -2.67 5.14
CA LEU A 50 -7.41 -1.60 5.30
C LEU A 50 -6.73 -1.28 3.96
N GLY A 51 -6.38 -2.29 3.18
CA GLY A 51 -5.81 -2.10 1.84
C GLY A 51 -6.75 -1.34 0.90
N ARG A 52 -8.04 -1.64 0.93
CA ARG A 52 -9.04 -0.90 0.14
C ARG A 52 -9.16 0.55 0.60
N SER A 53 -9.13 0.78 1.91
CA SER A 53 -9.13 2.13 2.48
C SER A 53 -7.90 2.93 2.06
N LEU A 54 -6.71 2.32 2.12
CA LEU A 54 -5.48 2.92 1.59
C LEU A 54 -5.59 3.17 0.08
N GLY A 55 -6.16 2.24 -0.66
CA GLY A 55 -6.38 2.38 -2.10
C GLY A 55 -7.27 3.56 -2.46
N SER A 56 -8.33 3.82 -1.67
CA SER A 56 -9.22 4.97 -1.86
C SER A 56 -8.52 6.30 -1.60
N LYS A 57 -7.48 6.32 -0.77
CA LYS A 57 -6.63 7.48 -0.52
C LYS A 57 -5.51 7.66 -1.56
N GLY A 58 -5.28 6.67 -2.41
CA GLY A 58 -4.11 6.62 -3.27
C GLY A 58 -2.82 6.24 -2.55
N TRP A 59 -2.91 5.65 -1.36
CA TRP A 59 -1.77 5.32 -0.51
C TRP A 59 -1.37 3.85 -0.54
N LEU A 60 -2.17 2.99 -1.18
CA LEU A 60 -1.84 1.57 -1.32
C LEU A 60 -0.69 1.34 -2.30
N TRP A 61 -0.72 2.07 -3.41
CA TRP A 61 0.32 2.13 -4.42
C TRP A 61 0.66 3.60 -4.68
N PRO A 62 1.37 4.24 -3.74
CA PRO A 62 1.45 5.69 -3.70
C PRO A 62 2.17 6.33 -4.88
N THR A 63 3.13 5.64 -5.49
CA THR A 63 3.88 6.16 -6.65
C THR A 63 3.32 5.74 -8.00
N ALA A 64 2.28 4.88 -8.01
CA ALA A 64 1.66 4.43 -9.26
C ALA A 64 0.85 5.55 -9.92
N ASP A 65 0.63 5.39 -11.23
CA ASP A 65 -0.04 6.38 -12.06
C ASP A 65 -1.49 6.62 -11.60
N PRO A 66 -1.85 7.87 -11.27
CA PRO A 66 -3.22 8.21 -10.85
C PRO A 66 -4.25 7.99 -11.95
N GLN A 67 -3.86 7.97 -13.22
CA GLN A 67 -4.74 7.64 -14.34
C GLN A 67 -5.40 6.27 -14.15
N TYR A 68 -4.71 5.33 -13.50
CA TYR A 68 -5.19 3.96 -13.26
C TYR A 68 -5.58 3.69 -11.81
N GLY A 69 -5.56 4.71 -10.96
CA GLY A 69 -5.96 4.61 -9.56
C GLY A 69 -4.82 4.58 -8.54
N GLY A 70 -3.59 4.82 -8.98
CA GLY A 70 -2.45 5.02 -8.09
C GLY A 70 -2.44 6.39 -7.42
N GLY A 71 -1.51 6.60 -6.50
CA GLY A 71 -1.42 7.83 -5.74
C GLY A 71 -0.80 9.01 -6.47
N GLY A 72 0.04 8.76 -7.45
CA GLY A 72 0.77 9.82 -8.16
C GLY A 72 1.72 10.62 -7.26
N LEU A 73 2.09 10.07 -6.12
CA LEU A 73 2.95 10.73 -5.13
C LEU A 73 4.43 10.49 -5.44
N SER A 74 5.29 11.36 -4.90
CA SER A 74 6.72 11.18 -4.98
C SER A 74 7.22 10.07 -4.05
N LEU A 75 8.47 9.63 -4.25
CA LEU A 75 9.13 8.69 -3.34
C LEU A 75 9.26 9.25 -1.91
N ASP A 76 9.42 10.56 -1.76
CA ASP A 76 9.50 11.22 -0.46
C ASP A 76 8.20 11.04 0.35
N HIS A 77 7.04 11.09 -0.32
CA HIS A 77 5.76 10.82 0.30
C HIS A 77 5.56 9.32 0.56
N ALA A 78 5.93 8.48 -0.39
CA ALA A 78 5.81 7.02 -0.26
C ALA A 78 6.56 6.49 0.96
N VAL A 79 7.77 6.99 1.20
CA VAL A 79 8.60 6.62 2.35
C VAL A 79 7.90 6.93 3.68
N VAL A 80 7.20 8.06 3.76
CA VAL A 80 6.45 8.46 4.95
C VAL A 80 5.31 7.47 5.23
N ILE A 81 4.57 7.08 4.18
CA ILE A 81 3.48 6.10 4.32
C ILE A 81 4.04 4.76 4.82
N GLU A 82 5.12 4.28 4.22
CA GLU A 82 5.75 3.02 4.61
C GLU A 82 6.25 3.03 6.06
N GLU A 83 6.90 4.10 6.49
CA GLU A 83 7.39 4.25 7.86
C GLU A 83 6.26 4.29 8.89
N GLU A 84 5.18 5.02 8.60
CA GLU A 84 4.03 5.07 9.49
C GLU A 84 3.29 3.72 9.56
N MET A 85 3.19 3.00 8.45
CA MET A 85 2.65 1.63 8.44
C MET A 85 3.56 0.67 9.21
N ASP A 86 4.87 0.81 9.07
CA ASP A 86 5.84 -0.01 9.79
C ASP A 86 5.74 0.17 11.31
N SER A 87 5.33 1.35 11.78
CA SER A 87 5.08 1.58 13.22
C SER A 87 3.97 0.68 13.78
N TYR A 88 3.10 0.16 12.93
CA TYR A 88 2.10 -0.86 13.26
C TYR A 88 2.57 -2.28 12.91
N GLY A 89 3.83 -2.45 12.50
CA GLY A 89 4.38 -3.73 12.05
C GLY A 89 3.85 -4.20 10.71
N MET A 90 3.37 -3.31 9.86
CA MET A 90 2.77 -3.65 8.57
C MET A 90 3.56 -3.10 7.39
N THR A 91 3.52 -3.84 6.30
CA THR A 91 3.99 -3.38 4.98
C THR A 91 2.88 -2.65 4.23
N VAL A 92 3.23 -2.05 3.09
CA VAL A 92 2.27 -1.51 2.11
C VAL A 92 2.45 -2.29 0.80
N PRO A 93 1.48 -3.04 0.33
CA PRO A 93 0.16 -3.37 0.94
C PRO A 93 0.25 -4.10 2.28
N PRO A 94 -0.78 -4.01 3.15
CA PRO A 94 -0.81 -4.68 4.46
C PRO A 94 -1.10 -6.20 4.36
N TYR A 95 -0.89 -6.80 3.22
CA TYR A 95 -1.01 -8.21 2.90
C TYR A 95 -0.03 -8.59 1.79
N TYR A 96 0.25 -9.87 1.67
CA TYR A 96 1.12 -10.36 0.61
C TYR A 96 0.43 -10.30 -0.76
N ASP A 97 1.01 -9.57 -1.69
CA ASP A 97 0.51 -9.44 -3.07
C ASP A 97 1.68 -9.44 -4.06
N SER A 98 2.24 -10.62 -4.30
CA SER A 98 3.36 -10.76 -5.25
C SER A 98 2.94 -10.44 -6.68
N GLY A 99 1.73 -10.82 -7.04
CA GLY A 99 1.19 -10.56 -8.38
C GLY A 99 0.97 -9.07 -8.63
N GLY A 100 0.47 -8.33 -7.63
CA GLY A 100 0.31 -6.87 -7.72
C GLY A 100 1.63 -6.16 -7.92
N ARG A 101 2.66 -6.55 -7.16
CA ARG A 101 4.00 -5.96 -7.27
C ARG A 101 4.67 -6.25 -8.61
N LEU A 102 4.58 -7.48 -9.10
CA LEU A 102 5.23 -7.91 -10.34
C LEU A 102 4.31 -7.76 -11.55
N GLY A 103 3.08 -8.24 -11.44
CA GLY A 103 2.10 -8.20 -12.52
C GLY A 103 1.66 -6.78 -12.85
N GLY A 104 1.36 -5.98 -11.84
CA GLY A 104 0.99 -4.58 -12.01
C GLY A 104 2.09 -3.78 -12.71
N ALA A 105 3.34 -3.94 -12.26
CA ALA A 105 4.49 -3.30 -12.89
C ALA A 105 4.68 -3.78 -14.34
N SER A 106 4.53 -5.07 -14.60
CA SER A 106 4.65 -5.64 -15.96
C SER A 106 3.56 -5.10 -16.89
N ILE A 107 2.32 -5.00 -16.42
CA ILE A 107 1.22 -4.42 -17.21
C ILE A 107 1.50 -2.95 -17.48
N MET A 108 2.00 -2.21 -16.49
CA MET A 108 2.32 -0.80 -16.67
C MET A 108 3.37 -0.56 -17.74
N VAL A 109 4.39 -1.41 -17.82
CA VAL A 109 5.51 -1.27 -18.78
C VAL A 109 5.15 -1.84 -20.15
N TRP A 110 4.52 -3.01 -20.20
CA TRP A 110 4.35 -3.79 -21.43
C TRP A 110 2.91 -3.93 -21.90
N GLY A 111 1.94 -3.59 -21.08
CA GLY A 111 0.53 -3.71 -21.42
C GLY A 111 0.09 -2.72 -22.49
N THR A 112 -0.92 -3.10 -23.25
CA THR A 112 -1.65 -2.16 -24.11
C THR A 112 -2.46 -1.21 -23.24
N GLU A 113 -2.91 -0.07 -23.79
CA GLU A 113 -3.77 0.85 -23.05
C GLU A 113 -5.07 0.17 -22.57
N GLU A 114 -5.64 -0.68 -23.41
CA GLU A 114 -6.84 -1.46 -23.05
C GLU A 114 -6.56 -2.38 -21.85
N GLN A 115 -5.43 -3.09 -21.85
CA GLN A 115 -5.02 -3.93 -20.71
C GLN A 115 -4.77 -3.13 -19.45
N LYS A 116 -4.12 -1.98 -19.55
CA LYS A 116 -3.90 -1.08 -18.41
C LYS A 116 -5.21 -0.61 -17.82
N GLN A 117 -6.15 -0.16 -18.64
CA GLN A 117 -7.47 0.29 -18.20
C GLN A 117 -8.29 -0.83 -17.54
N GLN A 118 -8.12 -2.06 -18.01
CA GLN A 118 -8.87 -3.21 -17.50
C GLN A 118 -8.29 -3.74 -16.20
N PHE A 119 -6.99 -3.90 -16.10
CA PHE A 119 -6.35 -4.67 -15.02
C PHE A 119 -5.74 -3.83 -13.91
N LEU A 120 -5.23 -2.63 -14.21
CA LEU A 120 -4.55 -1.82 -13.18
C LEU A 120 -5.48 -1.24 -12.12
N PRO A 121 -6.66 -0.67 -12.45
CA PRO A 121 -7.50 -0.04 -11.44
C PRO A 121 -7.88 -0.98 -10.28
N PRO A 122 -8.36 -2.20 -10.49
CA PRO A 122 -8.71 -3.08 -9.38
C PRO A 122 -7.49 -3.50 -8.54
N ILE A 123 -6.31 -3.63 -9.15
CA ILE A 123 -5.05 -3.90 -8.44
C ILE A 123 -4.67 -2.69 -7.57
N LEU A 124 -4.63 -1.51 -8.14
CA LEU A 124 -4.16 -0.29 -7.47
C LEU A 124 -5.10 0.19 -6.37
N LYS A 125 -6.38 -0.14 -6.46
CA LYS A 125 -7.39 0.17 -5.44
C LYS A 125 -7.53 -0.90 -4.34
N GLY A 126 -6.83 -2.03 -4.47
CA GLY A 126 -6.92 -3.12 -3.50
C GLY A 126 -8.20 -3.96 -3.61
N GLU A 127 -8.92 -3.85 -4.70
CA GLU A 127 -10.15 -4.62 -4.95
C GLU A 127 -9.84 -6.08 -5.24
N VAL A 128 -8.73 -6.35 -5.92
CA VAL A 128 -8.25 -7.70 -6.21
C VAL A 128 -6.85 -7.90 -5.66
N ARG A 129 -6.56 -9.13 -5.29
CA ARG A 129 -5.24 -9.62 -4.97
C ARG A 129 -4.78 -10.55 -6.09
N THR A 130 -3.58 -10.39 -6.54
CA THR A 130 -3.05 -11.15 -7.66
C THR A 130 -1.96 -12.11 -7.22
N TRP A 131 -1.86 -13.23 -7.90
CA TRP A 131 -0.85 -14.26 -7.65
C TRP A 131 -0.01 -14.49 -8.89
N GLN A 132 1.26 -14.72 -8.67
CA GLN A 132 2.14 -15.25 -9.70
C GLN A 132 2.23 -16.76 -9.52
N LEU A 133 1.77 -17.48 -10.53
CA LEU A 133 1.87 -18.94 -10.58
C LEU A 133 3.07 -19.33 -11.43
N LEU A 134 3.99 -20.05 -10.84
CA LEU A 134 5.20 -20.53 -11.51
C LEU A 134 5.12 -22.01 -11.79
#